data_1401606763b76cd9100c8268cc88ae5b
#
_entry.id   1401606763b76cd9100c8268cc88ae5b
#
_cell.length_a   1.000
_cell.length_b   1.000
_cell.length_c   1.000
_cell.angle_alpha   90.00
_cell.angle_beta   90.00
_cell.angle_gamma   90.00
#
_symmetry.space_group_name_H-M   'P 1'
#
loop_
_entity.id
_entity.type
_entity.pdbx_description
1 polymer ?
#
loop_
_entity_poly.entity_id
_entity_poly.type
_entity_poly.pdbx_seq_one_letter_code
_entity_poly.pdbx_strand_id
1 'polypeptide(L)'
;MIENVSSKDVFDFLTKYFDDYKIDTDPFERLAIYRDKEILGAISYSVIYERAEINYIAVSLDCRKNVIASKLLEYAINDMIKSGVCSVSLEVESDNIAAINLYLKYGFIKKAIRKNYYGNNDGYLMVRELEVR
;
A
#
# COMPACT_ATOMS: atom_id res chain seq x y z
N MET A 1 9.74 -4.34 -13.34
CA MET A 1 10.69 -3.34 -12.83
C MET A 1 9.94 -2.33 -11.98
N ILE A 2 10.48 -1.99 -10.83
CA ILE A 2 9.86 -1.01 -9.92
C ILE A 2 10.50 0.35 -10.10
N GLU A 3 9.68 1.39 -10.20
CA GLU A 3 10.12 2.78 -10.37
C GLU A 3 9.45 3.65 -9.32
N ASN A 4 10.24 4.55 -8.73
CA ASN A 4 9.72 5.61 -7.88
C ASN A 4 9.30 6.76 -8.80
N VAL A 5 8.02 7.12 -8.77
CA VAL A 5 7.46 8.09 -9.71
C VAL A 5 6.49 9.05 -9.03
N SER A 6 6.32 10.19 -9.70
CA SER A 6 5.27 11.15 -9.36
C SER A 6 4.69 11.61 -10.68
N SER A 7 3.71 10.90 -11.21
CA SER A 7 3.19 11.20 -12.55
C SER A 7 1.70 10.99 -12.65
N LYS A 8 1.13 11.61 -13.67
CA LYS A 8 -0.28 11.46 -14.01
C LYS A 8 -0.65 10.02 -14.38
N ASP A 9 0.31 9.26 -14.93
CA ASP A 9 0.06 7.86 -15.30
C ASP A 9 -0.30 7.03 -14.08
N VAL A 10 0.35 7.30 -12.94
CA VAL A 10 0.04 6.63 -11.68
C VAL A 10 -1.35 7.02 -11.20
N PHE A 11 -1.70 8.29 -11.32
CA PHE A 11 -3.04 8.77 -10.98
C PHE A 11 -4.10 8.04 -11.80
N ASP A 12 -3.92 7.96 -13.12
CA ASP A 12 -4.87 7.29 -14.00
C ASP A 12 -4.99 5.80 -13.65
N PHE A 13 -3.89 5.16 -13.29
CA PHE A 13 -3.89 3.75 -12.87
C PHE A 13 -4.63 3.56 -11.55
N LEU A 14 -4.30 4.34 -10.52
CA LEU A 14 -4.89 4.18 -9.19
C LEU A 14 -6.38 4.50 -9.17
N THR A 15 -6.83 5.48 -9.96
CA THR A 15 -8.24 5.86 -10.00
C THR A 15 -9.13 4.80 -10.64
N LYS A 16 -8.57 3.87 -11.39
CA LYS A 16 -9.33 2.71 -11.88
C LYS A 16 -9.81 1.81 -10.76
N TYR A 17 -9.08 1.78 -9.64
CA TYR A 17 -9.33 0.88 -8.53
C TYR A 17 -9.83 1.59 -7.28
N PHE A 18 -9.51 2.89 -7.13
CA PHE A 18 -9.85 3.67 -5.95
C PHE A 18 -10.43 5.02 -6.37
N ASP A 19 -11.74 5.18 -6.25
CA ASP A 19 -12.45 6.40 -6.64
C ASP A 19 -12.03 7.62 -5.83
N ASP A 20 -11.59 7.40 -4.60
CA ASP A 20 -11.22 8.46 -3.66
C ASP A 20 -9.76 8.89 -3.77
N TYR A 21 -8.96 8.24 -4.63
CA TYR A 21 -7.56 8.61 -4.76
C TYR A 21 -7.40 10.00 -5.36
N LYS A 22 -6.59 10.84 -4.73
CA LYS A 22 -6.26 12.20 -5.19
C LYS A 22 -4.76 12.38 -5.17
N ILE A 23 -4.21 12.83 -6.31
CA ILE A 23 -2.78 13.11 -6.43
C ILE A 23 -2.45 14.47 -5.81
N ASP A 24 -1.24 14.59 -5.26
CA ASP A 24 -0.68 15.85 -4.75
C ASP A 24 -1.47 16.48 -3.59
N THR A 25 -2.32 15.71 -2.91
CA THR A 25 -3.04 16.18 -1.72
C THR A 25 -2.30 15.91 -0.42
N ASP A 26 -1.35 14.97 -0.44
CA ASP A 26 -0.56 14.59 0.73
C ASP A 26 0.92 14.88 0.43
N PRO A 27 1.53 15.88 1.13
CA PRO A 27 2.93 16.21 0.88
C PRO A 27 3.92 15.12 1.30
N PHE A 28 3.47 14.14 2.05
CA PHE A 28 4.29 13.03 2.53
C PHE A 28 4.14 11.76 1.68
N GLU A 29 3.30 11.82 0.65
CA GLU A 29 3.05 10.67 -0.21
C GLU A 29 4.26 10.31 -1.06
N ARG A 30 4.53 9.01 -1.14
CA ARG A 30 5.50 8.42 -2.05
C ARG A 30 4.77 7.41 -2.93
N LEU A 31 5.16 7.36 -4.20
CA LEU A 31 4.53 6.50 -5.19
C LEU A 31 5.59 5.61 -5.83
N ALA A 32 5.26 4.33 -6.01
CA ALA A 32 6.07 3.42 -6.79
C ALA A 32 5.17 2.62 -7.72
N ILE A 33 5.69 2.27 -8.87
CA ILE A 33 4.97 1.46 -9.85
C ILE A 33 5.81 0.24 -10.22
N TYR A 34 5.10 -0.80 -10.66
CA TYR A 34 5.70 -1.93 -11.35
C TYR A 34 5.34 -1.80 -12.82
N ARG A 35 6.36 -1.68 -13.66
CA ARG A 35 6.18 -1.48 -15.11
C ARG A 35 6.81 -2.61 -15.90
N ASP A 36 6.05 -3.14 -16.86
CA ASP A 36 6.54 -4.04 -17.91
C ASP A 36 5.76 -3.64 -19.16
N LYS A 37 6.37 -2.76 -19.99
CA LYS A 37 5.75 -2.06 -21.12
C LYS A 37 4.68 -1.06 -20.65
N GLU A 38 3.73 -1.51 -19.84
CA GLU A 38 2.71 -0.65 -19.25
C GLU A 38 2.73 -0.81 -17.73
N ILE A 39 2.01 0.06 -17.02
CA ILE A 39 1.91 -0.02 -15.57
C ILE A 39 1.03 -1.22 -15.20
N LEU A 40 1.58 -2.16 -14.45
CA LEU A 40 0.90 -3.35 -14.00
C LEU A 40 0.54 -3.31 -12.51
N GLY A 41 1.12 -2.41 -11.77
CA GLY A 41 0.82 -2.22 -10.36
C GLY A 41 1.34 -0.90 -9.84
N ALA A 42 0.76 -0.42 -8.75
CA ALA A 42 1.17 0.81 -8.09
C ALA A 42 0.92 0.73 -6.60
N ILE A 43 1.76 1.41 -5.83
CA ILE A 43 1.59 1.57 -4.38
C ILE A 43 1.75 3.04 -4.02
N SER A 44 0.85 3.52 -3.16
CA SER A 44 0.94 4.83 -2.54
C SER A 44 1.11 4.64 -1.04
N TYR A 45 2.10 5.29 -0.48
CA TYR A 45 2.35 5.26 0.95
C TYR A 45 2.88 6.61 1.41
N SER A 46 2.63 6.94 2.67
CA SER A 46 3.05 8.20 3.25
C SER A 46 4.08 7.92 4.34
N VAL A 47 5.15 8.72 4.37
CA VAL A 47 6.20 8.61 5.39
C VAL A 47 6.24 9.93 6.15
N ILE A 48 5.93 9.86 7.45
CA ILE A 48 5.90 11.03 8.33
C ILE A 48 6.81 10.72 9.52
N TYR A 49 8.07 11.17 9.42
CA TYR A 49 9.09 10.89 10.44
C TYR A 49 9.26 9.38 10.65
N GLU A 50 9.04 8.88 11.87
CA GLU A 50 9.21 7.47 12.22
C GLU A 50 7.98 6.60 11.94
N ARG A 51 6.91 7.17 11.36
CA ARG A 51 5.68 6.45 11.02
C ARG A 51 5.41 6.46 9.54
N ALA A 52 4.82 5.39 9.07
CA ALA A 52 4.36 5.30 7.69
C ALA A 52 2.98 4.66 7.62
N GLU A 53 2.29 4.94 6.53
CA GLU A 53 0.99 4.38 6.24
C GLU A 53 0.96 3.94 4.79
N ILE A 54 0.47 2.73 4.53
CA ILE A 54 0.19 2.29 3.17
C ILE A 54 -1.23 2.74 2.85
N ASN A 55 -1.34 3.61 1.84
CA ASN A 55 -2.61 4.23 1.47
C ASN A 55 -3.37 3.40 0.44
N TYR A 56 -2.67 3.01 -0.63
CA TYR A 56 -3.27 2.26 -1.73
C TYR A 56 -2.25 1.32 -2.32
N ILE A 57 -2.72 0.14 -2.70
CA ILE A 57 -1.95 -0.80 -3.51
C ILE A 57 -2.90 -1.44 -4.50
N ALA A 58 -2.55 -1.41 -5.77
CA ALA A 58 -3.37 -1.98 -6.83
C ALA A 58 -2.50 -2.70 -7.84
N VAL A 59 -3.02 -3.79 -8.38
CA VAL A 59 -2.37 -4.58 -9.41
C VAL A 59 -3.39 -4.87 -10.51
N SER A 60 -2.94 -4.81 -11.76
CA SER A 60 -3.78 -5.12 -12.91
C SER A 60 -4.45 -6.49 -12.75
N LEU A 61 -5.72 -6.58 -13.18
CA LEU A 61 -6.50 -7.81 -13.07
C LEU A 61 -5.80 -9.03 -13.65
N ASP A 62 -5.10 -8.86 -14.77
CA ASP A 62 -4.43 -9.95 -15.45
C ASP A 62 -3.18 -10.45 -14.70
N CYS A 63 -2.74 -9.72 -13.69
CA CYS A 63 -1.47 -9.97 -12.98
C CYS A 63 -1.69 -10.25 -11.48
N ARG A 64 -2.92 -10.52 -11.05
CA ARG A 64 -3.26 -10.68 -9.64
C ARG A 64 -2.93 -12.06 -9.10
N LYS A 65 -1.64 -12.36 -8.96
CA LYS A 65 -1.16 -13.58 -8.31
C LYS A 65 -0.22 -13.26 -7.15
N ASN A 66 -0.35 -12.07 -6.57
CA ASN A 66 0.42 -11.58 -5.43
C ASN A 66 1.92 -11.33 -5.70
N VAL A 67 2.44 -11.66 -6.86
CA VAL A 67 3.87 -11.46 -7.15
C VAL A 67 4.20 -9.96 -7.27
N ILE A 68 3.41 -9.23 -8.05
CA ILE A 68 3.63 -7.79 -8.25
C ILE A 68 3.33 -7.03 -6.96
N ALA A 69 2.23 -7.37 -6.27
CA ALA A 69 1.89 -6.76 -5.00
C ALA A 69 2.98 -6.98 -3.96
N SER A 70 3.53 -8.20 -3.89
CA SER A 70 4.65 -8.51 -3.00
C SER A 70 5.88 -7.66 -3.30
N LYS A 71 6.22 -7.49 -4.57
CA LYS A 71 7.38 -6.68 -4.97
C LYS A 71 7.19 -5.22 -4.62
N LEU A 72 5.99 -4.68 -4.83
CA LEU A 72 5.68 -3.30 -4.46
C LEU A 72 5.74 -3.09 -2.95
N LEU A 73 5.18 -4.03 -2.20
CA LEU A 73 5.19 -3.97 -0.74
C LEU A 73 6.61 -4.05 -0.18
N GLU A 74 7.43 -4.96 -0.71
CA GLU A 74 8.84 -5.07 -0.33
C GLU A 74 9.60 -3.79 -0.62
N TYR A 75 9.39 -3.20 -1.78
CA TYR A 75 10.02 -1.93 -2.15
C TYR A 75 9.66 -0.83 -1.15
N ALA A 76 8.37 -0.69 -0.84
CA ALA A 76 7.90 0.34 0.08
C ALA A 76 8.48 0.13 1.49
N ILE A 77 8.47 -1.10 1.99
CA ILE A 77 9.01 -1.41 3.32
C ILE A 77 10.51 -1.12 3.38
N ASN A 78 11.25 -1.50 2.35
CA ASN A 78 12.69 -1.20 2.29
C ASN A 78 12.96 0.31 2.28
N ASP A 79 12.17 1.07 1.55
CA ASP A 79 12.26 2.52 1.53
C ASP A 79 11.95 3.11 2.90
N MET A 80 10.93 2.59 3.57
CA MET A 80 10.55 3.02 4.92
C MET A 80 11.67 2.74 5.92
N ILE A 81 12.29 1.55 5.85
CA ILE A 81 13.41 1.20 6.73
C ILE A 81 14.57 2.17 6.52
N LYS A 82 14.90 2.48 5.27
CA LYS A 82 15.98 3.44 4.95
C LYS A 82 15.66 4.84 5.45
N SER A 83 14.39 5.18 5.55
CA SER A 83 13.92 6.49 6.01
C SER A 83 13.77 6.58 7.53
N GLY A 84 14.07 5.51 8.26
CA GLY A 84 14.00 5.51 9.73
C GLY A 84 12.61 5.25 10.29
N VAL A 85 11.71 4.68 9.50
CA VAL A 85 10.36 4.37 9.96
C VAL A 85 10.41 3.22 10.98
N CYS A 86 9.66 3.37 12.07
CA CYS A 86 9.56 2.37 13.14
C CYS A 86 8.24 1.61 13.11
N SER A 87 7.20 2.19 12.54
CA SER A 87 5.87 1.59 12.55
C SER A 87 5.15 1.90 11.24
N VAL A 88 4.54 0.86 10.65
CA VAL A 88 3.76 0.97 9.41
C VAL A 88 2.35 0.50 9.68
N SER A 89 1.36 1.30 9.27
CA SER A 89 -0.04 0.94 9.41
C SER A 89 -0.74 0.90 8.06
N LEU A 90 -1.85 0.19 8.01
CA LEU A 90 -2.75 0.16 6.87
C LEU A 90 -4.16 -0.20 7.31
N GLU A 91 -5.13 0.18 6.50
CA GLU A 91 -6.51 -0.25 6.65
C GLU A 91 -6.86 -1.19 5.50
N VAL A 92 -7.57 -2.27 5.80
CA VAL A 92 -8.00 -3.24 4.79
C VAL A 92 -9.42 -3.69 5.09
N GLU A 93 -10.20 -3.87 4.03
CA GLU A 93 -11.57 -4.35 4.17
C GLU A 93 -11.56 -5.81 4.63
N SER A 94 -12.46 -6.14 5.58
CA SER A 94 -12.44 -7.44 6.25
C SER A 94 -12.69 -8.64 5.34
N ASP A 95 -13.31 -8.43 4.18
CA ASP A 95 -13.56 -9.49 3.22
C ASP A 95 -12.45 -9.62 2.15
N ASN A 96 -11.46 -8.74 2.17
CA ASN A 96 -10.34 -8.82 1.24
C ASN A 96 -9.28 -9.80 1.74
N ILE A 97 -9.61 -11.09 1.64
CA ILE A 97 -8.78 -12.16 2.21
C ILE A 97 -7.41 -12.22 1.57
N ALA A 98 -7.32 -12.01 0.25
CA ALA A 98 -6.04 -12.05 -0.46
C ALA A 98 -5.08 -10.97 0.05
N ALA A 99 -5.58 -9.75 0.26
CA ALA A 99 -4.76 -8.65 0.79
C ALA A 99 -4.36 -8.92 2.23
N ILE A 100 -5.30 -9.38 3.07
CA ILE A 100 -5.01 -9.69 4.47
C ILE A 100 -3.90 -10.73 4.56
N ASN A 101 -3.98 -11.79 3.77
CA ASN A 101 -2.96 -12.85 3.76
C ASN A 101 -1.60 -12.32 3.30
N LEU A 102 -1.59 -11.42 2.31
CA LEU A 102 -0.36 -10.78 1.87
C LEU A 102 0.28 -9.98 3.01
N TYR A 103 -0.51 -9.16 3.71
CA TYR A 103 0.01 -8.34 4.79
C TYR A 103 0.49 -9.19 5.98
N LEU A 104 -0.25 -10.25 6.33
CA LEU A 104 0.19 -11.19 7.37
C LEU A 104 1.54 -11.82 7.02
N LYS A 105 1.73 -12.20 5.76
CA LYS A 105 3.00 -12.76 5.28
C LYS A 105 4.17 -11.78 5.48
N TYR A 106 3.91 -10.49 5.37
CA TYR A 106 4.94 -9.46 5.54
C TYR A 106 5.01 -8.89 6.95
N GLY A 107 4.43 -9.58 7.94
CA GLY A 107 4.60 -9.24 9.34
C GLY A 107 3.60 -8.25 9.91
N PHE A 108 2.59 -7.89 9.16
CA PHE A 108 1.51 -7.06 9.69
C PHE A 108 0.60 -7.90 10.56
N ILE A 109 0.11 -7.31 11.65
CA ILE A 109 -0.85 -7.97 12.53
C ILE A 109 -2.08 -7.07 12.70
N LYS A 110 -3.22 -7.71 12.90
CA LYS A 110 -4.47 -6.98 13.11
C LYS A 110 -4.47 -6.37 14.52
N LYS A 111 -4.63 -5.07 14.62
CA LYS A 111 -4.62 -4.32 15.88
C LYS A 111 -6.00 -3.84 16.30
N ALA A 112 -6.89 -3.56 15.34
CA ALA A 112 -8.20 -3.06 15.64
C ALA A 112 -9.19 -3.40 14.53
N ILE A 113 -10.46 -3.38 14.87
CA ILE A 113 -11.57 -3.56 13.92
C ILE A 113 -12.36 -2.25 13.93
N ARG A 114 -12.58 -1.68 12.75
CA ARG A 114 -13.44 -0.52 12.58
C ARG A 114 -14.76 -0.99 11.98
N LYS A 115 -15.79 -1.02 12.80
CA LYS A 115 -17.12 -1.48 12.40
C LYS A 115 -17.68 -0.63 11.27
N ASN A 116 -18.15 -1.29 10.22
CA ASN A 116 -18.79 -0.65 9.06
C ASN A 116 -17.96 0.47 8.42
N TYR A 117 -16.63 0.38 8.52
CA TYR A 117 -15.72 1.39 7.97
C TYR A 117 -15.86 1.51 6.45
N TYR A 118 -16.17 0.40 5.78
CA TYR A 118 -16.41 0.32 4.34
C TYR A 118 -17.90 0.09 4.04
N GLY A 119 -18.77 0.82 4.73
CA GLY A 119 -20.20 0.65 4.57
C GLY A 119 -20.71 -0.63 5.25
N ASN A 120 -20.97 -1.67 4.48
CA ASN A 120 -21.45 -2.95 5.01
C ASN A 120 -20.35 -3.85 5.55
N ASN A 121 -19.09 -3.53 5.28
CA ASN A 121 -17.94 -4.32 5.70
C ASN A 121 -17.10 -3.57 6.73
N ASP A 122 -16.55 -4.32 7.67
CA ASP A 122 -15.62 -3.77 8.65
C ASP A 122 -14.25 -3.49 8.00
N GLY A 123 -13.50 -2.56 8.59
CA GLY A 123 -12.10 -2.34 8.27
C GLY A 123 -11.22 -2.94 9.34
N TYR A 124 -10.11 -3.53 8.95
CA TYR A 124 -9.07 -3.97 9.88
C TYR A 124 -7.91 -3.00 9.84
N LEU A 125 -7.53 -2.49 10.99
CA LEU A 125 -6.28 -1.77 11.14
C LEU A 125 -5.18 -2.80 11.37
N MET A 126 -4.20 -2.83 10.47
CA MET A 126 -3.05 -3.73 10.58
C MET A 126 -1.79 -2.90 10.75
N VAL A 127 -0.88 -3.40 11.56
CA VAL A 127 0.35 -2.68 11.91
C VAL A 127 1.52 -3.64 11.87
N ARG A 128 2.64 -3.16 11.34
CA ARG A 128 3.93 -3.83 11.44
C ARG A 128 4.92 -2.90 12.11
N GLU A 129 5.55 -3.37 13.19
CA GLU A 129 6.66 -2.67 13.81
C GLU A 129 7.95 -3.00 13.07
N LEU A 130 8.78 -1.99 12.82
CA LEU A 130 10.07 -2.15 12.17
C LEU A 130 11.18 -1.95 13.20
N GLU A 131 12.26 -2.71 13.06
CA GLU A 131 13.41 -2.52 13.95
C GLU A 131 14.09 -1.18 13.66
N VAL A 132 14.38 -0.46 14.71
CA VAL A 132 15.14 0.78 14.65
C VAL A 132 16.63 0.45 14.81
N ARG A 133 17.43 0.87 13.88
CA ARG A 133 18.87 0.65 13.90
C ARG A 133 19.64 1.96 14.03
#